data_aaeba037385a1bf59edc01605b3227be
#
_entry.id   aaeba037385a1bf59edc01605b3227be
#
_cell.length_a   1.000
_cell.length_b   1.000
_cell.length_c   1.000
_cell.angle_alpha   90.00
_cell.angle_beta   90.00
_cell.angle_gamma   90.00
#
_symmetry.space_group_name_H-M   'P 1'
#
loop_
_entity.id
_entity.type
_entity.pdbx_description
1 polymer ?
#
loop_
_entity_poly.entity_id
_entity_poly.type
_entity_poly.pdbx_seq_one_letter_code
_entity_poly.pdbx_strand_id
1 'polypeptide(L)'
;ILGTSFTAEDEDIIGADNDYKALEAALRNQINNIERTHSGYDEYRYDLDEINHNPYELAAYLTVKFEDYTREEVQSTLRWLFDQQYELILTEEVEIRTRTETRTGTSTSTDPVTGETTTEEYEYEVEVEYEYYILNVKLVNKGLNRVIGSSGLTEDEMERYAVLLQTNGNRPDIFGDDIYAVTGEYTDYDIPGEALTDTR
;
A
#
# COMPACT_ATOMS: atom_id res chain seq x y z
N ILE A 1 -36.66 -18.17 -4.31
CA ILE A 1 -35.89 -18.62 -3.18
C ILE A 1 -35.28 -17.42 -2.49
N LEU A 2 -35.65 -17.25 -1.22
CA LEU A 2 -35.18 -16.13 -0.44
C LEU A 2 -33.67 -16.24 -0.16
N GLY A 3 -32.97 -15.13 -0.31
CA GLY A 3 -31.56 -15.06 0.03
C GLY A 3 -30.58 -15.37 -1.09
N THR A 4 -31.05 -15.61 -2.31
CA THR A 4 -30.17 -15.88 -3.46
C THR A 4 -29.87 -14.65 -4.30
N SER A 5 -30.54 -13.54 -4.04
CA SER A 5 -30.42 -12.30 -4.83
C SER A 5 -30.01 -11.11 -3.97
N PHE A 6 -29.27 -10.18 -4.55
CA PHE A 6 -29.08 -8.86 -3.95
C PHE A 6 -30.44 -8.16 -3.89
N THR A 7 -30.70 -7.48 -2.79
CA THR A 7 -31.99 -6.89 -2.50
C THR A 7 -32.05 -5.37 -2.68
N ALA A 8 -30.90 -4.70 -2.67
CA ALA A 8 -30.84 -3.26 -2.88
C ALA A 8 -31.01 -2.90 -4.36
N GLU A 9 -31.27 -1.64 -4.63
CA GLU A 9 -31.33 -1.10 -5.98
C GLU A 9 -29.94 -1.11 -6.63
N ASP A 10 -29.90 -1.30 -7.94
CA ASP A 10 -28.63 -1.34 -8.68
C ASP A 10 -27.77 -0.12 -8.42
N GLU A 11 -28.36 1.08 -8.41
CA GLU A 11 -27.60 2.31 -8.19
C GLU A 11 -26.96 2.38 -6.81
N ASP A 12 -27.58 1.79 -5.80
CA ASP A 12 -27.02 1.73 -4.44
C ASP A 12 -25.92 0.68 -4.33
N ILE A 13 -26.09 -0.44 -4.98
CA ILE A 13 -25.06 -1.50 -5.03
C ILE A 13 -23.81 -0.98 -5.74
N ILE A 14 -24.00 -0.39 -6.91
CA ILE A 14 -22.89 0.18 -7.70
C ILE A 14 -22.28 1.37 -6.98
N GLY A 15 -23.11 2.23 -6.39
CA GLY A 15 -22.64 3.40 -5.65
C GLY A 15 -21.80 3.04 -4.44
N ALA A 16 -22.23 2.05 -3.67
CA ALA A 16 -21.45 1.56 -2.51
C ALA A 16 -20.10 1.00 -2.95
N ASP A 17 -20.08 0.24 -4.04
CA ASP A 17 -18.84 -0.29 -4.58
C ASP A 17 -17.91 0.82 -5.06
N ASN A 18 -18.45 1.82 -5.74
CA ASN A 18 -17.68 2.99 -6.17
C ASN A 18 -17.11 3.75 -4.97
N ASP A 19 -17.86 3.84 -3.88
CA ASP A 19 -17.38 4.48 -2.66
C ASP A 19 -16.21 3.69 -2.04
N TYR A 20 -16.29 2.36 -2.07
CA TYR A 20 -15.18 1.52 -1.62
C TYR A 20 -13.95 1.70 -2.51
N LYS A 21 -14.14 1.72 -3.82
CA LYS A 21 -13.06 2.01 -4.78
C LYS A 21 -12.45 3.39 -4.56
N ALA A 22 -13.25 4.37 -4.11
CA ALA A 22 -12.72 5.69 -3.79
C ALA A 22 -11.80 5.66 -2.57
N LEU A 23 -12.11 4.83 -1.56
CA LEU A 23 -11.20 4.61 -0.42
C LEU A 23 -9.90 3.96 -0.90
N GLU A 24 -9.99 3.00 -1.79
CA GLU A 24 -8.82 2.34 -2.38
C GLU A 24 -7.98 3.31 -3.21
N ALA A 25 -8.62 4.17 -3.99
CA ALA A 25 -7.93 5.21 -4.76
C ALA A 25 -7.20 6.21 -3.84
N ALA A 26 -7.82 6.59 -2.73
CA ALA A 26 -7.20 7.47 -1.75
C ALA A 26 -5.95 6.82 -1.14
N LEU A 27 -5.99 5.52 -0.87
CA LEU A 27 -4.85 4.77 -0.37
C LEU A 27 -3.71 4.72 -1.40
N ARG A 28 -4.03 4.49 -2.68
CA ARG A 28 -3.03 4.55 -3.77
C ARG A 28 -2.37 5.92 -3.82
N ASN A 29 -3.16 6.97 -3.73
CA ASN A 29 -2.63 8.33 -3.73
C ASN A 29 -1.73 8.59 -2.52
N GLN A 30 -2.10 8.08 -1.36
CA GLN A 30 -1.27 8.20 -0.16
C GLN A 30 0.10 7.54 -0.37
N ILE A 31 0.11 6.33 -0.93
CA ILE A 31 1.35 5.60 -1.22
C ILE A 31 2.17 6.33 -2.29
N ASN A 32 1.51 6.79 -3.36
CA ASN A 32 2.16 7.52 -4.44
C ASN A 32 2.85 8.81 -3.97
N ASN A 33 2.38 9.39 -2.88
CA ASN A 33 2.90 10.65 -2.35
C ASN A 33 3.84 10.47 -1.15
N ILE A 34 4.21 9.24 -0.79
CA ILE A 34 5.02 8.98 0.41
C ILE A 34 6.37 9.70 0.37
N GLU A 35 7.04 9.71 -0.79
CA GLU A 35 8.34 10.36 -0.89
C GLU A 35 8.26 11.87 -0.69
N ARG A 36 7.11 12.45 -0.93
CA ARG A 36 6.85 13.88 -0.67
C ARG A 36 6.41 14.12 0.77
N THR A 37 5.51 13.29 1.30
CA THR A 37 4.95 13.48 2.65
C THR A 37 5.91 13.00 3.74
N HIS A 38 6.79 12.08 3.42
CA HIS A 38 7.79 11.51 4.31
C HIS A 38 9.17 11.66 3.65
N SER A 39 9.52 12.89 3.33
CA SER A 39 10.78 13.22 2.66
C SER A 39 11.97 13.09 3.61
N GLY A 40 13.16 13.11 3.04
CA GLY A 40 14.40 13.14 3.82
C GLY A 40 15.05 11.79 4.03
N TYR A 41 14.54 10.74 3.43
CA TYR A 41 15.18 9.43 3.44
C TYR A 41 16.12 9.27 2.26
N ASP A 42 17.17 8.48 2.46
CA ASP A 42 18.13 8.19 1.39
C ASP A 42 17.58 7.13 0.44
N GLU A 43 16.71 6.27 0.94
CA GLU A 43 16.12 5.18 0.16
C GLU A 43 14.71 4.90 0.64
N TYR A 44 13.84 4.51 -0.30
CA TYR A 44 12.48 4.06 -0.02
C TYR A 44 12.33 2.65 -0.55
N ARG A 45 11.91 1.72 0.31
CA ARG A 45 11.69 0.32 -0.06
C ARG A 45 10.23 0.00 0.06
N TYR A 46 9.66 -0.54 -1.02
CA TYR A 46 8.24 -0.82 -1.10
C TYR A 46 7.99 -2.33 -1.13
N ASP A 47 7.08 -2.77 -0.29
CA ASP A 47 6.54 -4.14 -0.28
C ASP A 47 5.02 -3.98 -0.23
N LEU A 48 4.38 -4.04 -1.39
CA LEU A 48 3.00 -3.62 -1.56
C LEU A 48 2.15 -4.76 -2.12
N ASP A 49 1.14 -5.13 -1.34
CA ASP A 49 0.05 -5.97 -1.86
C ASP A 49 -0.81 -5.15 -2.82
N GLU A 50 -1.58 -5.83 -3.65
CA GLU A 50 -2.50 -5.19 -4.58
C GLU A 50 -3.62 -4.48 -3.83
N ILE A 51 -4.11 -3.38 -4.41
CA ILE A 51 -5.25 -2.63 -3.87
C ILE A 51 -6.44 -2.91 -4.77
N ASN A 52 -7.22 -3.91 -4.40
CA ASN A 52 -8.43 -4.30 -5.12
C ASN A 52 -9.34 -5.11 -4.21
N HIS A 53 -10.58 -5.28 -4.64
CA HIS A 53 -11.55 -6.15 -3.99
C HIS A 53 -12.52 -6.71 -5.02
N ASN A 54 -13.15 -7.82 -4.69
CA ASN A 54 -14.22 -8.37 -5.51
C ASN A 54 -15.52 -7.65 -5.17
N PRO A 55 -16.14 -6.92 -6.11
CA PRO A 55 -17.36 -6.16 -5.83
C PRO A 55 -18.55 -7.05 -5.47
N TYR A 56 -18.57 -8.29 -5.92
CA TYR A 56 -19.62 -9.24 -5.54
C TYR A 56 -19.51 -9.64 -4.07
N GLU A 57 -18.30 -9.75 -3.54
CA GLU A 57 -18.12 -10.01 -2.11
C GLU A 57 -18.66 -8.86 -1.27
N LEU A 58 -18.39 -7.62 -1.68
CA LEU A 58 -18.91 -6.46 -0.99
C LEU A 58 -20.44 -6.42 -1.03
N ALA A 59 -21.02 -6.59 -2.21
CA ALA A 59 -22.46 -6.57 -2.38
C ALA A 59 -23.14 -7.72 -1.58
N ALA A 60 -22.55 -8.89 -1.57
CA ALA A 60 -23.06 -10.02 -0.79
C ALA A 60 -23.05 -9.73 0.71
N TYR A 61 -21.96 -9.18 1.22
CA TYR A 61 -21.86 -8.83 2.63
C TYR A 61 -22.89 -7.76 3.02
N LEU A 62 -23.02 -6.72 2.21
CA LEU A 62 -23.96 -5.63 2.48
C LEU A 62 -25.41 -6.13 2.43
N THR A 63 -25.71 -7.06 1.52
CA THR A 63 -27.04 -7.67 1.47
C THR A 63 -27.34 -8.47 2.73
N VAL A 64 -26.40 -9.27 3.21
CA VAL A 64 -26.58 -10.06 4.43
C VAL A 64 -26.80 -9.16 5.64
N LYS A 65 -26.08 -8.03 5.72
CA LYS A 65 -26.14 -7.15 6.90
C LYS A 65 -27.27 -6.15 6.87
N PHE A 66 -27.64 -5.66 5.71
CA PHE A 66 -28.56 -4.51 5.57
C PHE A 66 -29.81 -4.83 4.75
N GLU A 67 -29.83 -5.90 4.00
CA GLU A 67 -30.90 -6.27 3.08
C GLU A 67 -31.04 -5.23 1.94
N ASP A 68 -32.10 -4.42 1.96
CA ASP A 68 -32.30 -3.34 1.01
C ASP A 68 -31.70 -2.07 1.63
N TYR A 69 -30.61 -1.58 1.07
CA TYR A 69 -29.86 -0.46 1.61
C TYR A 69 -29.68 0.64 0.58
N THR A 70 -29.49 1.85 1.09
CA THR A 70 -28.99 2.96 0.28
C THR A 70 -27.48 3.08 0.48
N ARG A 71 -26.79 3.67 -0.52
CA ARG A 71 -25.34 3.84 -0.42
C ARG A 71 -24.95 4.67 0.82
N GLU A 72 -25.81 5.63 1.20
CA GLU A 72 -25.56 6.49 2.36
C GLU A 72 -25.59 5.71 3.68
N GLU A 73 -26.46 4.72 3.78
CA GLU A 73 -26.62 3.93 5.00
C GLU A 73 -25.41 3.07 5.32
N VAL A 74 -24.60 2.71 4.34
CA VAL A 74 -23.54 1.73 4.51
C VAL A 74 -22.15 2.35 4.63
N GLN A 75 -22.03 3.68 4.62
CA GLN A 75 -20.73 4.36 4.60
C GLN A 75 -19.81 3.96 5.74
N SER A 76 -20.32 3.90 6.97
CA SER A 76 -19.50 3.50 8.12
C SER A 76 -19.05 2.05 8.04
N THR A 77 -19.87 1.18 7.46
CA THR A 77 -19.52 -0.22 7.24
C THR A 77 -18.43 -0.36 6.19
N LEU A 78 -18.52 0.40 5.09
CA LEU A 78 -17.47 0.42 4.07
C LEU A 78 -16.14 0.84 4.69
N ARG A 79 -16.15 1.88 5.52
CA ARG A 79 -14.95 2.36 6.18
C ARG A 79 -14.38 1.31 7.12
N TRP A 80 -15.22 0.65 7.88
CA TRP A 80 -14.79 -0.40 8.79
C TRP A 80 -14.15 -1.57 8.04
N LEU A 81 -14.80 -2.04 6.97
CA LEU A 81 -14.26 -3.11 6.13
C LEU A 81 -12.90 -2.73 5.56
N PHE A 82 -12.81 -1.52 5.02
CA PHE A 82 -11.59 -0.99 4.43
C PHE A 82 -10.45 -0.95 5.45
N ASP A 83 -10.72 -0.45 6.65
CA ASP A 83 -9.73 -0.37 7.72
C ASP A 83 -9.28 -1.74 8.21
N GLN A 84 -10.14 -2.76 8.09
CA GLN A 84 -9.77 -4.13 8.40
C GLN A 84 -9.00 -4.80 7.26
N GLN A 85 -9.33 -4.45 6.03
CA GLN A 85 -8.71 -5.06 4.84
C GLN A 85 -7.29 -4.58 4.61
N TYR A 86 -7.04 -3.30 4.74
CA TYR A 86 -5.77 -2.68 4.39
C TYR A 86 -5.02 -2.16 5.61
N GLU A 87 -3.72 -2.41 5.61
CA GLU A 87 -2.83 -1.87 6.64
C GLU A 87 -1.57 -1.32 5.95
N LEU A 88 -1.32 -0.03 6.12
CA LEU A 88 -0.11 0.62 5.62
C LEU A 88 0.86 0.78 6.79
N ILE A 89 2.04 0.19 6.66
CA ILE A 89 3.05 0.18 7.72
C ILE A 89 4.29 0.89 7.20
N LEU A 90 4.69 1.96 7.89
CA LEU A 90 5.91 2.70 7.58
C LEU A 90 6.92 2.44 8.69
N THR A 91 8.09 1.94 8.32
CA THR A 91 9.14 1.60 9.28
C THR A 91 10.46 2.25 8.86
N GLU A 92 11.04 3.02 9.78
CA GLU A 92 12.32 3.65 9.56
C GLU A 92 13.44 2.66 9.89
N GLU A 93 14.44 2.59 9.01
CA GLU A 93 15.62 1.77 9.19
C GLU A 93 16.86 2.65 8.98
N VAL A 94 17.85 2.47 9.82
CA VAL A 94 19.12 3.20 9.71
C VAL A 94 20.24 2.20 9.54
N GLU A 95 21.02 2.35 8.47
CA GLU A 95 22.22 1.56 8.24
C GLU A 95 23.45 2.43 8.42
N ILE A 96 24.49 1.89 8.99
CA ILE A 96 25.79 2.54 9.02
C ILE A 96 26.56 2.10 7.79
N ARG A 97 26.88 3.04 6.92
CA ARG A 97 27.63 2.78 5.69
C ARG A 97 28.97 3.50 5.74
N THR A 98 29.89 3.09 4.90
CA THR A 98 31.20 3.72 4.78
C THR A 98 31.37 4.29 3.38
N ARG A 99 32.13 5.38 3.32
CA ARG A 99 32.57 5.96 2.05
C ARG A 99 34.01 6.40 2.18
N THR A 100 34.68 6.48 1.05
CA THR A 100 36.04 6.97 0.98
C THR A 100 36.02 8.47 0.72
N GLU A 101 36.73 9.23 1.57
CA GLU A 101 36.93 10.65 1.37
C GLU A 101 38.41 10.92 1.13
N THR A 102 38.70 11.81 0.18
CA THR A 102 40.04 12.29 -0.09
C THR A 102 40.28 13.50 0.76
N ARG A 103 41.37 13.47 1.53
CA ARG A 103 41.79 14.58 2.40
C ARG A 103 43.18 15.01 2.02
N THR A 104 43.47 16.28 2.33
CA THR A 104 44.76 16.88 2.06
C THR A 104 45.53 17.03 3.35
N GLY A 105 46.79 16.59 3.32
CA GLY A 105 47.72 16.80 4.42
C GLY A 105 48.91 17.58 3.94
N THR A 106 49.71 18.07 4.90
CA THR A 106 50.97 18.73 4.63
C THR A 106 52.12 17.99 5.33
N SER A 107 53.25 17.94 4.65
CA SER A 107 54.45 17.35 5.19
C SER A 107 55.53 18.43 5.09
N THR A 108 56.25 18.61 6.20
CA THR A 108 57.29 19.62 6.29
C THR A 108 58.65 18.92 6.53
N SER A 109 59.65 19.28 5.73
CA SER A 109 61.01 18.80 5.91
C SER A 109 61.96 19.95 5.98
N THR A 110 62.98 19.80 6.79
CA THR A 110 64.03 20.83 6.95
C THR A 110 65.37 20.25 6.47
N ASP A 111 66.01 21.02 5.57
CA ASP A 111 67.33 20.64 5.09
C ASP A 111 68.34 20.83 6.24
N PRO A 112 69.04 19.78 6.66
CA PRO A 112 69.97 19.87 7.79
C PRO A 112 71.21 20.74 7.47
N VAL A 113 71.51 20.97 6.20
CA VAL A 113 72.66 21.76 5.78
C VAL A 113 72.33 23.26 5.67
N THR A 114 71.23 23.59 4.98
CA THR A 114 70.83 24.98 4.74
C THR A 114 69.84 25.55 5.75
N GLY A 115 69.19 24.66 6.50
CA GLY A 115 68.11 25.04 7.41
C GLY A 115 66.79 25.47 6.74
N GLU A 116 66.71 25.30 5.44
CA GLU A 116 65.48 25.63 4.71
C GLU A 116 64.36 24.59 5.00
N THR A 117 63.18 25.10 5.19
CA THR A 117 61.99 24.26 5.43
C THR A 117 61.17 24.21 4.15
N THR A 118 60.83 23.03 3.72
CA THR A 118 59.98 22.79 2.56
C THR A 118 58.68 22.15 3.03
N THR A 119 57.55 22.66 2.54
CA THR A 119 56.23 22.13 2.82
C THR A 119 55.65 21.59 1.53
N GLU A 120 55.23 20.33 1.58
CA GLU A 120 54.58 19.68 0.43
C GLU A 120 53.18 19.26 0.84
N GLU A 121 52.26 19.40 -0.07
CA GLU A 121 50.90 18.89 0.09
C GLU A 121 50.80 17.50 -0.49
N TYR A 122 50.06 16.65 0.18
CA TYR A 122 49.78 15.31 -0.31
C TYR A 122 48.32 14.98 -0.07
N GLU A 123 47.77 14.11 -0.89
CA GLU A 123 46.42 13.59 -0.73
C GLU A 123 46.45 12.22 -0.15
N TYR A 124 45.46 11.90 0.69
CA TYR A 124 45.31 10.58 1.26
C TYR A 124 43.84 10.29 1.41
N GLU A 125 43.50 9.00 1.41
CA GLU A 125 42.12 8.55 1.52
C GLU A 125 41.87 8.04 2.94
N VAL A 126 40.68 8.37 3.45
CA VAL A 126 40.16 7.83 4.71
C VAL A 126 38.77 7.27 4.49
N GLU A 127 38.43 6.26 5.23
CA GLU A 127 37.07 5.75 5.29
C GLU A 127 36.33 6.45 6.40
N VAL A 128 35.14 6.98 6.08
CA VAL A 128 34.27 7.61 7.06
C VAL A 128 32.93 6.88 7.08
N GLU A 129 32.39 6.74 8.27
CA GLU A 129 31.07 6.18 8.46
C GLU A 129 30.02 7.27 8.35
N TYR A 130 28.86 6.92 7.83
CA TYR A 130 27.70 7.80 7.77
C TYR A 130 26.42 7.01 7.95
N GLU A 131 25.39 7.67 8.41
CA GLU A 131 24.06 7.08 8.57
C GLU A 131 23.30 7.15 7.25
N TYR A 132 22.69 6.03 6.89
CA TYR A 132 21.90 5.89 5.69
C TYR A 132 20.47 5.54 6.11
N TYR A 133 19.53 6.45 5.82
CA TYR A 133 18.15 6.35 6.28
C TYR A 133 17.26 5.74 5.23
N ILE A 134 16.54 4.71 5.62
CA ILE A 134 15.65 3.95 4.74
C ILE A 134 14.24 4.01 5.32
N LEU A 135 13.26 4.33 4.47
CA LEU A 135 11.86 4.18 4.83
C LEU A 135 11.34 2.92 4.16
N ASN A 136 10.93 1.95 4.97
CA ASN A 136 10.27 0.74 4.50
C ASN A 136 8.77 0.99 4.47
N VAL A 137 8.17 0.82 3.31
CA VAL A 137 6.74 1.04 3.06
C VAL A 137 6.11 -0.30 2.77
N LYS A 138 5.26 -0.77 3.67
CA LYS A 138 4.58 -2.05 3.50
C LYS A 138 3.08 -1.84 3.47
N LEU A 139 2.42 -2.39 2.46
CA LEU A 139 0.98 -2.44 2.39
C LEU A 139 0.53 -3.89 2.45
N VAL A 140 -0.32 -4.17 3.42
CA VAL A 140 -0.95 -5.48 3.58
C VAL A 140 -2.41 -5.38 3.14
N ASN A 141 -2.81 -6.25 2.22
CA ASN A 141 -4.21 -6.45 1.86
C ASN A 141 -4.60 -7.84 2.37
N LYS A 142 -5.40 -7.87 3.42
CA LYS A 142 -5.86 -9.13 4.03
C LYS A 142 -6.87 -9.87 3.16
N GLY A 143 -7.43 -9.19 2.16
CA GLY A 143 -8.50 -9.70 1.33
C GLY A 143 -9.87 -9.48 1.94
N LEU A 144 -10.79 -8.93 1.15
CA LEU A 144 -12.13 -8.59 1.64
C LEU A 144 -12.90 -9.84 2.10
N ASN A 145 -12.81 -10.92 1.36
CA ASN A 145 -13.49 -12.17 1.72
C ASN A 145 -13.03 -12.69 3.09
N ARG A 146 -11.74 -12.58 3.38
CA ARG A 146 -11.18 -13.00 4.66
C ARG A 146 -11.66 -12.12 5.81
N VAL A 147 -11.72 -10.81 5.58
CA VAL A 147 -12.27 -9.86 6.56
C VAL A 147 -13.72 -10.19 6.85
N ILE A 148 -14.51 -10.45 5.82
CA ILE A 148 -15.92 -10.84 5.97
C ILE A 148 -16.04 -12.13 6.78
N GLY A 149 -15.21 -13.12 6.48
CA GLY A 149 -15.21 -14.41 7.20
C GLY A 149 -14.90 -14.27 8.70
N SER A 150 -14.16 -13.24 9.10
CA SER A 150 -13.82 -12.99 10.50
C SER A 150 -14.61 -11.84 11.12
N SER A 151 -15.66 -11.37 10.44
CA SER A 151 -16.44 -10.21 10.89
C SER A 151 -17.50 -10.52 11.96
N GLY A 152 -17.67 -11.80 12.31
CA GLY A 152 -18.66 -12.21 13.30
C GLY A 152 -20.02 -12.51 12.73
N LEU A 153 -20.11 -12.84 11.44
CA LEU A 153 -21.36 -13.32 10.87
C LEU A 153 -21.80 -14.60 11.53
N THR A 154 -23.11 -14.78 11.74
CA THR A 154 -23.67 -16.02 12.21
C THR A 154 -23.49 -17.11 11.15
N GLU A 155 -23.71 -18.37 11.53
CA GLU A 155 -23.63 -19.48 10.60
C GLU A 155 -24.63 -19.31 9.45
N ASP A 156 -25.86 -18.91 9.75
CA ASP A 156 -26.88 -18.66 8.74
C ASP A 156 -26.49 -17.50 7.81
N GLU A 157 -25.92 -16.45 8.37
CA GLU A 157 -25.43 -15.31 7.58
C GLU A 157 -24.29 -15.71 6.67
N MET A 158 -23.36 -16.53 7.15
CA MET A 158 -22.26 -17.06 6.32
C MET A 158 -22.75 -17.95 5.19
N GLU A 159 -23.74 -18.77 5.45
CA GLU A 159 -24.36 -19.60 4.40
C GLU A 159 -25.01 -18.74 3.34
N ARG A 160 -25.75 -17.72 3.74
CA ARG A 160 -26.38 -16.78 2.82
C ARG A 160 -25.36 -16.00 2.01
N TYR A 161 -24.31 -15.54 2.66
CA TYR A 161 -23.18 -14.88 1.99
C TYR A 161 -22.59 -15.78 0.90
N ALA A 162 -22.32 -17.03 1.21
CA ALA A 162 -21.77 -17.98 0.25
C ALA A 162 -22.72 -18.21 -0.95
N VAL A 163 -24.03 -18.31 -0.70
CA VAL A 163 -25.03 -18.45 -1.77
C VAL A 163 -25.07 -17.21 -2.66
N LEU A 164 -25.04 -16.03 -2.06
CA LEU A 164 -25.03 -14.75 -2.82
C LEU A 164 -23.79 -14.64 -3.70
N LEU A 165 -22.64 -15.09 -3.22
CA LEU A 165 -21.42 -15.15 -4.05
C LEU A 165 -21.59 -16.13 -5.20
N GLN A 166 -22.12 -17.32 -4.92
CA GLN A 166 -22.28 -18.36 -5.93
C GLN A 166 -23.21 -17.93 -7.06
N THR A 167 -24.24 -17.16 -6.74
CA THR A 167 -25.22 -16.66 -7.71
C THR A 167 -24.86 -15.31 -8.30
N ASN A 168 -23.80 -14.65 -7.79
CA ASN A 168 -23.52 -13.24 -8.05
C ASN A 168 -24.75 -12.37 -7.80
N GLY A 169 -25.52 -12.73 -6.77
CA GLY A 169 -26.73 -12.02 -6.39
C GLY A 169 -27.80 -12.04 -7.45
N ASN A 170 -27.72 -12.98 -8.41
CA ASN A 170 -28.58 -13.06 -9.61
C ASN A 170 -28.50 -11.80 -10.49
N ARG A 171 -27.42 -11.08 -10.40
CA ARG A 171 -27.10 -9.88 -11.21
C ARG A 171 -25.66 -9.97 -11.69
N PRO A 172 -25.33 -10.97 -12.56
CA PRO A 172 -23.92 -11.25 -12.92
C PRO A 172 -23.22 -10.12 -13.69
N ASP A 173 -23.99 -9.21 -14.28
CA ASP A 173 -23.45 -8.11 -15.09
C ASP A 173 -23.55 -6.77 -14.41
N ILE A 174 -23.95 -6.71 -13.14
CA ILE A 174 -24.19 -5.44 -12.45
C ILE A 174 -22.95 -4.54 -12.40
N PHE A 175 -21.77 -5.12 -12.29
CA PHE A 175 -20.51 -4.37 -12.24
C PHE A 175 -19.85 -4.21 -13.60
N GLY A 176 -20.53 -4.61 -14.66
CA GLY A 176 -20.11 -4.39 -16.04
C GLY A 176 -18.79 -5.08 -16.37
N ASP A 177 -17.86 -4.32 -16.93
CA ASP A 177 -16.57 -4.82 -17.41
C ASP A 177 -15.47 -4.77 -16.35
N ASP A 178 -15.82 -4.81 -15.07
CA ASP A 178 -14.82 -4.85 -14.01
C ASP A 178 -14.00 -6.14 -14.14
N ILE A 179 -12.74 -5.98 -14.54
CA ILE A 179 -11.84 -7.11 -14.78
C ILE A 179 -11.67 -7.94 -13.51
N TYR A 180 -11.60 -7.30 -12.37
CA TYR A 180 -11.45 -7.99 -11.09
C TYR A 180 -12.65 -8.88 -10.78
N ALA A 181 -13.86 -8.39 -11.05
CA ALA A 181 -15.08 -9.16 -10.83
C ALA A 181 -15.14 -10.43 -11.69
N VAL A 182 -14.51 -10.43 -12.86
CA VAL A 182 -14.51 -11.55 -13.79
C VAL A 182 -13.36 -12.52 -13.52
N THR A 183 -12.16 -12.01 -13.34
CA THR A 183 -10.93 -12.81 -13.26
C THR A 183 -10.39 -12.95 -11.84
N GLY A 184 -10.82 -12.12 -10.90
CA GLY A 184 -10.22 -12.04 -9.58
C GLY A 184 -8.86 -11.36 -9.57
N GLU A 185 -8.45 -10.82 -10.72
CA GLU A 185 -7.18 -10.12 -10.87
C GLU A 185 -7.43 -8.67 -11.21
N TYR A 186 -6.93 -7.79 -10.40
CA TYR A 186 -7.03 -6.35 -10.64
C TYR A 186 -5.91 -5.63 -9.93
N THR A 187 -5.06 -5.00 -10.68
CA THR A 187 -3.99 -4.18 -10.14
C THR A 187 -4.08 -2.81 -10.78
N ASP A 188 -4.01 -1.80 -9.96
CA ASP A 188 -4.15 -0.43 -10.43
C ASP A 188 -3.34 0.51 -9.54
N TYR A 189 -2.13 0.09 -9.23
CA TYR A 189 -1.21 0.97 -8.53
C TYR A 189 -0.68 2.03 -9.48
N ASP A 190 -0.80 3.27 -9.07
CA ASP A 190 -0.19 4.39 -9.75
C ASP A 190 0.96 4.93 -8.90
N ILE A 191 1.90 4.07 -8.60
CA ILE A 191 3.08 4.41 -7.81
C ILE A 191 4.16 4.89 -8.78
N PRO A 192 4.87 5.97 -8.45
CA PRO A 192 5.95 6.46 -9.30
C PRO A 192 6.93 5.34 -9.66
N GLY A 193 7.23 5.19 -10.97
CA GLY A 193 8.06 4.09 -11.46
C GLY A 193 9.44 4.06 -10.82
N GLU A 194 10.03 5.20 -10.57
CA GLU A 194 11.31 5.32 -9.89
C GLU A 194 11.24 4.77 -8.47
N ALA A 195 10.15 5.03 -7.76
CA ALA A 195 9.96 4.53 -6.41
C ALA A 195 9.90 3.00 -6.39
N LEU A 196 9.16 2.39 -7.32
CA LEU A 196 9.06 0.93 -7.42
C LEU A 196 10.37 0.29 -7.85
N THR A 197 11.06 0.91 -8.79
CA THR A 197 12.34 0.39 -9.27
C THR A 197 13.48 0.71 -8.33
N ASP A 198 13.34 1.70 -7.46
CA ASP A 198 14.35 2.08 -6.47
C ASP A 198 14.33 1.26 -5.21
N THR A 199 13.44 0.30 -5.10
CA THR A 199 13.41 -0.67 -4.00
C THR A 199 14.48 -1.74 -4.15
N ARG A 200 15.41 -1.50 -4.93
CA ARG A 200 16.48 -2.41 -5.36
C ARG A 200 17.64 -2.47 -4.42
#